data_387f6ed63baf1fab40b9cf6eb9049a56
#
_entry.id   387f6ed63baf1fab40b9cf6eb9049a56
#
_cell.length_a   1.000
_cell.length_b   1.000
_cell.length_c   1.000
_cell.angle_alpha   90.00
_cell.angle_beta   90.00
_cell.angle_gamma   90.00
#
_symmetry.space_group_name_H-M   'P 1'
#
loop_
_entity.id
_entity.type
_entity.pdbx_description
1 polymer ?
#
loop_
_entity_poly.entity_id
_entity_poly.type
_entity_poly.pdbx_seq_one_letter_code
_entity_poly.pdbx_strand_id
1 'polypeptide(L)'
;MKSKRTDLALESAELLEEGSQALSDLEGVCVKEQEQDGLHSTVVEITSPQGAKALDKAMGRYVTLTVEDCSQAGLPAAAGAVAAQLRPFLRHLPQQEPVLVVGLGNRFITPDAIGPEVHRNIFVTRHLLRQLPDIFGGVRSVASVSAEVLGNTGIESGEVVRGVCQCVRPCCVIAVDALACRSVHRLCSTVQISNAGITPGSGVGNHRFTLDEASLGVPVIAMGVPTVVDAATLCADLSETHAPSCSPELMVTPRDIDQKVSQLSKLIAYGINLALQPEMTIDELELLLH
;
A
#
# COMPACT_ATOMS: atom_id res chain seq x y z
N MET A 1 23.34 17.39 -0.80
CA MET A 1 22.99 16.03 -1.28
C MET A 1 21.50 16.06 -1.58
N LYS A 2 21.04 15.71 -2.80
CA LYS A 2 19.61 15.48 -3.03
C LYS A 2 19.21 14.24 -2.23
N SER A 3 18.13 14.33 -1.44
CA SER A 3 17.59 13.21 -0.69
C SER A 3 17.30 12.06 -1.67
N LYS A 4 17.78 10.87 -1.39
CA LYS A 4 17.40 9.66 -2.12
C LYS A 4 15.91 9.43 -1.87
N ARG A 5 15.13 9.25 -2.93
CA ARG A 5 13.67 9.24 -2.84
C ARG A 5 13.14 7.84 -2.63
N THR A 6 12.33 7.65 -1.60
CA THR A 6 11.62 6.40 -1.33
C THR A 6 10.34 6.62 -0.53
N ASP A 7 9.30 5.84 -0.82
CA ASP A 7 8.07 5.78 -0.04
C ASP A 7 8.12 4.66 1.03
N LEU A 8 9.09 3.76 0.94
CA LEU A 8 9.24 2.66 1.89
C LEU A 8 9.90 3.12 3.20
N ALA A 9 9.24 2.87 4.34
CA ALA A 9 9.79 3.19 5.65
C ALA A 9 11.06 2.38 5.98
N LEU A 10 11.14 1.15 5.50
CA LEU A 10 12.32 0.30 5.60
C LEU A 10 13.53 0.95 4.94
N GLU A 11 13.39 1.46 3.71
CA GLU A 11 14.49 2.12 3.00
C GLU A 11 14.89 3.44 3.63
N SER A 12 13.94 4.18 4.23
CA SER A 12 14.25 5.37 5.01
C SER A 12 15.11 5.02 6.25
N ALA A 13 14.84 3.91 6.91
CA ALA A 13 15.63 3.42 8.04
C ALA A 13 17.05 3.02 7.59
N GLU A 14 17.19 2.26 6.51
CA GLU A 14 18.48 1.88 5.93
C GLU A 14 19.33 3.08 5.52
N LEU A 15 18.71 4.12 4.93
CA LEU A 15 19.40 5.35 4.56
C LEU A 15 20.01 6.10 5.76
N LEU A 16 19.34 6.05 6.91
CA LEU A 16 19.88 6.64 8.14
C LEU A 16 21.10 5.87 8.64
N GLU A 17 21.06 4.55 8.64
CA GLU A 17 22.18 3.69 9.04
C GLU A 17 23.38 3.87 8.12
N GLU A 18 23.18 3.96 6.79
CA GLU A 18 24.23 4.28 5.83
C GLU A 18 24.87 5.66 6.12
N GLY A 19 24.09 6.62 6.62
CA GLY A 19 24.54 7.95 7.03
C GLY A 19 25.27 8.01 8.38
N SER A 20 25.62 6.85 8.97
CA SER A 20 26.34 6.71 10.25
C SER A 20 25.53 7.13 11.49
N GLN A 21 24.21 7.19 11.41
CA GLN A 21 23.36 7.35 12.57
C GLN A 21 22.70 5.99 12.89
N ALA A 22 23.12 5.37 14.01
CA ALA A 22 22.54 4.10 14.43
C ALA A 22 21.04 4.28 14.75
N LEU A 23 20.18 3.38 14.24
CA LEU A 23 18.74 3.40 14.56
C LEU A 23 18.49 3.20 16.06
N SER A 24 19.39 2.49 16.77
CA SER A 24 19.35 2.33 18.23
C SER A 24 19.42 3.66 18.99
N ASP A 25 19.98 4.70 18.37
CA ASP A 25 20.16 6.02 19.00
C ASP A 25 18.95 6.95 18.72
N LEU A 26 18.01 6.51 17.90
CA LEU A 26 16.79 7.24 17.60
C LEU A 26 15.66 6.82 18.53
N GLU A 27 15.34 7.71 19.47
CA GLU A 27 14.20 7.51 20.36
C GLU A 27 12.90 7.37 19.56
N GLY A 28 12.16 6.29 19.82
CA GLY A 28 10.85 6.05 19.20
C GLY A 28 10.89 5.48 17.78
N VAL A 29 12.02 4.96 17.34
CA VAL A 29 12.12 4.15 16.11
C VAL A 29 12.52 2.73 16.49
N CYS A 30 11.80 1.73 16.00
CA CYS A 30 12.10 0.33 16.19
C CYS A 30 11.96 -0.42 14.88
N VAL A 31 13.00 -1.14 14.47
CA VAL A 31 13.01 -2.00 13.29
C VAL A 31 13.14 -3.45 13.75
N LYS A 32 12.25 -4.32 13.26
CA LYS A 32 12.23 -5.74 13.57
C LYS A 32 12.02 -6.55 12.29
N GLU A 33 12.89 -7.50 12.07
CA GLU A 33 12.68 -8.52 11.05
C GLU A 33 11.85 -9.67 11.63
N GLN A 34 10.96 -10.18 10.84
CA GLN A 34 10.08 -11.29 11.16
C GLN A 34 10.06 -12.27 9.98
N GLU A 35 10.18 -13.54 10.32
CA GLU A 35 9.96 -14.63 9.36
C GLU A 35 8.77 -15.44 9.84
N GLN A 36 7.75 -15.54 9.01
CA GLN A 36 6.57 -16.34 9.29
C GLN A 36 6.17 -17.12 8.04
N ASP A 37 6.04 -18.45 8.18
CA ASP A 37 5.65 -19.36 7.08
C ASP A 37 6.56 -19.23 5.84
N GLY A 38 7.87 -18.99 6.05
CA GLY A 38 8.86 -18.82 4.99
C GLY A 38 8.80 -17.46 4.27
N LEU A 39 8.03 -16.51 4.80
CA LEU A 39 7.92 -15.16 4.26
C LEU A 39 8.63 -14.15 5.16
N HIS A 40 9.51 -13.38 4.54
CA HIS A 40 10.24 -12.32 5.23
C HIS A 40 9.44 -11.02 5.27
N SER A 41 9.31 -10.46 6.46
CA SER A 41 8.71 -9.14 6.66
C SER A 41 9.56 -8.31 7.62
N THR A 42 9.65 -7.01 7.35
CA THR A 42 10.29 -6.05 8.22
C THR A 42 9.25 -5.08 8.75
N VAL A 43 9.23 -4.90 10.05
CA VAL A 43 8.34 -3.97 10.75
C VAL A 43 9.16 -2.76 11.20
N VAL A 44 8.76 -1.57 10.77
CA VAL A 44 9.27 -0.29 11.25
C VAL A 44 8.18 0.38 12.07
N GLU A 45 8.44 0.61 13.34
CA GLU A 45 7.53 1.34 14.24
C GLU A 45 8.12 2.72 14.54
N ILE A 46 7.34 3.78 14.29
CA ILE A 46 7.70 5.17 14.53
C ILE A 46 6.73 5.73 15.58
N THR A 47 7.20 5.95 16.80
CA THR A 47 6.37 6.34 17.94
C THR A 47 6.67 7.73 18.47
N SER A 48 7.70 8.41 17.92
CA SER A 48 8.08 9.76 18.33
C SER A 48 8.12 10.75 17.17
N PRO A 49 7.86 12.06 17.43
CA PRO A 49 8.02 13.10 16.41
C PRO A 49 9.47 13.23 15.90
N GLN A 50 10.45 12.92 16.73
CA GLN A 50 11.88 12.94 16.38
C GLN A 50 12.17 11.83 15.36
N GLY A 51 11.68 10.61 15.62
CA GLY A 51 11.78 9.48 14.68
C GLY A 51 11.06 9.76 13.37
N ALA A 52 9.86 10.34 13.44
CA ALA A 52 9.10 10.73 12.26
C ALA A 52 9.85 11.73 11.36
N LYS A 53 10.47 12.73 11.98
CA LYS A 53 11.29 13.72 11.28
C LYS A 53 12.58 13.12 10.71
N ALA A 54 13.22 12.22 11.43
CA ALA A 54 14.47 11.59 11.00
C ALA A 54 14.27 10.67 9.79
N LEU A 55 13.17 9.89 9.80
CA LEU A 55 12.81 8.99 8.71
C LEU A 55 12.05 9.66 7.55
N ASP A 56 11.62 10.91 7.71
CA ASP A 56 10.70 11.60 6.80
C ASP A 56 9.44 10.76 6.53
N LYS A 57 8.89 10.18 7.62
CA LYS A 57 7.68 9.35 7.61
C LYS A 57 6.77 9.72 8.77
N ALA A 58 5.46 9.58 8.59
CA ALA A 58 4.51 9.80 9.68
C ALA A 58 4.68 8.76 10.80
N MET A 59 4.28 9.13 12.02
CA MET A 59 4.22 8.17 13.13
C MET A 59 3.23 7.04 12.79
N GLY A 60 3.61 5.82 13.13
CA GLY A 60 2.80 4.64 12.86
C GLY A 60 3.64 3.37 12.74
N ARG A 61 2.94 2.30 12.40
CA ARG A 61 3.54 1.00 12.13
C ARG A 61 3.56 0.74 10.63
N TYR A 62 4.71 0.37 10.12
CA TYR A 62 4.94 0.02 8.72
C TYR A 62 5.41 -1.43 8.66
N VAL A 63 4.74 -2.26 7.88
CA VAL A 63 5.12 -3.64 7.62
C VAL A 63 5.48 -3.75 6.14
N THR A 64 6.73 -4.11 5.85
CA THR A 64 7.20 -4.37 4.48
C THR A 64 7.34 -5.88 4.32
N LEU A 65 6.52 -6.46 3.46
CA LEU A 65 6.50 -7.88 3.13
C LEU A 65 7.19 -8.11 1.79
N THR A 66 8.17 -9.00 1.74
CA THR A 66 8.78 -9.43 0.47
C THR A 66 7.91 -10.51 -0.17
N VAL A 67 7.61 -10.35 -1.46
CA VAL A 67 6.82 -11.28 -2.26
C VAL A 67 7.67 -11.75 -3.44
N GLU A 68 8.18 -12.98 -3.35
CA GLU A 68 9.08 -13.53 -4.37
C GLU A 68 8.32 -14.10 -5.57
N ASP A 69 7.17 -14.75 -5.32
CA ASP A 69 6.36 -15.41 -6.35
C ASP A 69 4.94 -14.83 -6.41
N CYS A 70 4.70 -14.01 -7.43
CA CYS A 70 3.38 -13.48 -7.78
C CYS A 70 2.71 -14.26 -8.93
N SER A 71 3.24 -15.42 -9.31
CA SER A 71 2.63 -16.29 -10.32
C SER A 71 1.27 -16.83 -9.84
N GLN A 72 0.50 -17.37 -10.76
CA GLN A 72 -0.80 -17.97 -10.39
C GLN A 72 -0.64 -19.13 -9.38
N ALA A 73 0.48 -19.87 -9.42
CA ALA A 73 0.77 -20.93 -8.47
C ALA A 73 1.13 -20.41 -7.06
N GLY A 74 1.87 -19.31 -6.97
CA GLY A 74 2.26 -18.67 -5.71
C GLY A 74 1.19 -17.78 -5.09
N LEU A 75 0.18 -17.35 -5.87
CA LEU A 75 -0.84 -16.40 -5.47
C LEU A 75 -1.56 -16.76 -4.15
N PRO A 76 -2.00 -18.02 -3.89
CA PRO A 76 -2.68 -18.35 -2.64
C PRO A 76 -1.82 -18.13 -1.41
N ALA A 77 -0.56 -18.55 -1.44
CA ALA A 77 0.36 -18.37 -0.32
C ALA A 77 0.67 -16.88 -0.09
N ALA A 78 0.99 -16.15 -1.16
CA ALA A 78 1.32 -14.73 -1.09
C ALA A 78 0.12 -13.86 -0.63
N ALA A 79 -1.09 -14.13 -1.12
CA ALA A 79 -2.30 -13.45 -0.68
C ALA A 79 -2.64 -13.78 0.80
N GLY A 80 -2.44 -15.03 1.21
CA GLY A 80 -2.56 -15.44 2.61
C GLY A 80 -1.61 -14.69 3.53
N ALA A 81 -0.36 -14.48 3.09
CA ALA A 81 0.64 -13.70 3.82
C ALA A 81 0.25 -12.22 3.93
N VAL A 82 -0.19 -11.59 2.84
CA VAL A 82 -0.70 -10.22 2.87
C VAL A 82 -1.89 -10.12 3.84
N ALA A 83 -2.83 -11.08 3.80
CA ALA A 83 -3.95 -11.12 4.73
C ALA A 83 -3.49 -11.25 6.19
N ALA A 84 -2.52 -12.11 6.47
CA ALA A 84 -1.97 -12.30 7.81
C ALA A 84 -1.35 -11.01 8.37
N GLN A 85 -0.62 -10.25 7.55
CA GLN A 85 -0.03 -8.96 7.93
C GLN A 85 -1.07 -7.83 8.03
N LEU A 86 -2.18 -7.90 7.29
CA LEU A 86 -3.24 -6.89 7.34
C LEU A 86 -4.18 -7.09 8.55
N ARG A 87 -4.51 -8.34 8.93
CA ARG A 87 -5.43 -8.66 10.03
C ARG A 87 -5.14 -7.95 11.35
N PRO A 88 -3.88 -7.78 11.82
CA PRO A 88 -3.59 -7.03 13.04
C PRO A 88 -4.11 -5.60 13.04
N PHE A 89 -4.11 -4.93 11.88
CA PHE A 89 -4.63 -3.56 11.73
C PHE A 89 -6.17 -3.51 11.78
N LEU A 90 -6.84 -4.63 11.46
CA LEU A 90 -8.30 -4.73 11.41
C LEU A 90 -8.92 -5.23 12.73
N ARG A 91 -8.11 -5.73 13.67
CA ARG A 91 -8.55 -6.49 14.87
C ARG A 91 -9.55 -5.75 15.74
N HIS A 92 -9.44 -4.44 15.85
CA HIS A 92 -10.26 -3.61 16.74
C HIS A 92 -11.44 -2.95 16.03
N LEU A 93 -11.65 -3.24 14.75
CA LEU A 93 -12.72 -2.64 13.98
C LEU A 93 -14.07 -3.34 14.22
N PRO A 94 -15.18 -2.59 14.31
CA PRO A 94 -16.52 -3.18 14.41
C PRO A 94 -16.83 -4.07 13.21
N GLN A 95 -17.29 -5.31 13.46
CA GLN A 95 -17.56 -6.28 12.39
C GLN A 95 -18.73 -5.88 11.49
N GLN A 96 -19.73 -5.21 12.05
CA GLN A 96 -20.97 -4.88 11.33
C GLN A 96 -20.88 -3.58 10.52
N GLU A 97 -19.85 -2.76 10.76
CA GLU A 97 -19.67 -1.52 10.05
C GLU A 97 -18.88 -1.74 8.74
N PRO A 98 -19.18 -0.96 7.69
CA PRO A 98 -18.52 -1.15 6.40
C PRO A 98 -17.04 -0.76 6.46
N VAL A 99 -16.22 -1.49 5.72
CA VAL A 99 -14.87 -1.08 5.33
C VAL A 99 -14.92 -0.51 3.91
N LEU A 100 -14.23 0.60 3.69
CA LEU A 100 -14.08 1.19 2.36
C LEU A 100 -12.68 0.90 1.82
N VAL A 101 -12.61 0.20 0.68
CA VAL A 101 -11.36 0.01 -0.06
C VAL A 101 -11.26 1.07 -1.15
N VAL A 102 -10.14 1.78 -1.19
CA VAL A 102 -9.89 2.89 -2.12
C VAL A 102 -8.69 2.55 -2.99
N GLY A 103 -8.90 2.46 -4.30
CA GLY A 103 -7.82 2.40 -5.27
C GLY A 103 -7.38 3.82 -5.67
N LEU A 104 -6.14 4.17 -5.40
CA LEU A 104 -5.50 5.43 -5.79
C LEU A 104 -4.64 5.23 -7.03
N GLY A 105 -4.36 6.31 -7.75
CA GLY A 105 -3.51 6.31 -8.94
C GLY A 105 -4.28 6.46 -10.24
N ASN A 106 -3.56 6.34 -11.35
CA ASN A 106 -4.06 6.61 -12.70
C ASN A 106 -4.08 5.33 -13.53
N ARG A 107 -5.28 4.84 -13.87
CA ARG A 107 -5.46 3.62 -14.70
C ARG A 107 -4.82 3.71 -16.09
N PHE A 108 -4.56 4.91 -16.61
CA PHE A 108 -3.98 5.13 -17.93
C PHE A 108 -2.45 5.17 -17.92
N ILE A 109 -1.83 5.11 -16.74
CA ILE A 109 -0.39 5.06 -16.55
C ILE A 109 -0.06 3.74 -15.85
N THR A 110 0.41 2.75 -16.58
CA THR A 110 0.58 1.37 -16.08
C THR A 110 1.28 1.29 -14.72
N PRO A 111 2.44 1.95 -14.47
CA PRO A 111 3.07 1.91 -13.16
C PRO A 111 2.23 2.50 -12.02
N ASP A 112 1.24 3.33 -12.33
CA ASP A 112 0.36 4.01 -11.38
C ASP A 112 -1.03 3.36 -11.30
N ALA A 113 -1.23 2.20 -11.93
CA ALA A 113 -2.53 1.54 -12.04
C ALA A 113 -2.80 0.49 -10.94
N ILE A 114 -1.91 0.30 -9.95
CA ILE A 114 -2.09 -0.70 -8.87
C ILE A 114 -3.43 -0.52 -8.16
N GLY A 115 -3.72 0.67 -7.66
CA GLY A 115 -4.96 0.93 -6.92
C GLY A 115 -6.23 0.70 -7.76
N PRO A 116 -6.36 1.28 -8.96
CA PRO A 116 -7.46 1.01 -9.88
C PRO A 116 -7.66 -0.48 -10.20
N GLU A 117 -6.58 -1.24 -10.41
CA GLU A 117 -6.67 -2.68 -10.68
C GLU A 117 -7.02 -3.49 -9.43
N VAL A 118 -6.54 -3.11 -8.24
CA VAL A 118 -6.96 -3.70 -6.96
C VAL A 118 -8.47 -3.52 -6.77
N HIS A 119 -8.99 -2.30 -6.98
CA HIS A 119 -10.42 -2.02 -6.87
C HIS A 119 -11.29 -2.99 -7.68
N ARG A 120 -10.87 -3.37 -8.89
CA ARG A 120 -11.61 -4.30 -9.77
C ARG A 120 -11.71 -5.73 -9.22
N ASN A 121 -10.80 -6.12 -8.34
CA ASN A 121 -10.69 -7.46 -7.77
C ASN A 121 -11.15 -7.51 -6.30
N ILE A 122 -11.77 -6.45 -5.76
CA ILE A 122 -12.33 -6.45 -4.40
C ILE A 122 -13.71 -7.09 -4.40
N PHE A 123 -13.92 -8.04 -3.49
CA PHE A 123 -15.23 -8.63 -3.22
C PHE A 123 -16.10 -7.64 -2.44
N VAL A 124 -16.93 -6.89 -3.17
CA VAL A 124 -17.83 -5.88 -2.59
C VAL A 124 -19.12 -6.53 -2.09
N THR A 125 -19.42 -6.37 -0.82
CA THR A 125 -20.52 -7.05 -0.13
C THR A 125 -21.59 -6.11 0.43
N ARG A 126 -21.31 -4.80 0.53
CA ARG A 126 -22.22 -3.83 1.16
C ARG A 126 -23.63 -3.82 0.57
N HIS A 127 -23.76 -3.99 -0.73
CA HIS A 127 -25.06 -4.07 -1.40
C HIS A 127 -25.74 -5.43 -1.19
N LEU A 128 -24.97 -6.52 -1.13
CA LEU A 128 -25.48 -7.88 -0.89
C LEU A 128 -26.11 -8.01 0.50
N LEU A 129 -25.44 -7.48 1.52
CA LEU A 129 -25.96 -7.43 2.89
C LEU A 129 -27.28 -6.66 3.02
N ARG A 130 -27.49 -5.64 2.19
CA ARG A 130 -28.73 -4.85 2.17
C ARG A 130 -29.87 -5.53 1.44
N GLN A 131 -29.54 -6.25 0.35
CA GLN A 131 -30.53 -6.88 -0.53
C GLN A 131 -30.85 -8.34 -0.12
N LEU A 132 -29.88 -9.07 0.40
CA LEU A 132 -29.95 -10.49 0.71
C LEU A 132 -29.32 -10.79 2.09
N PRO A 133 -29.84 -10.17 3.19
CA PRO A 133 -29.25 -10.32 4.52
C PRO A 133 -29.25 -11.76 5.04
N ASP A 134 -30.26 -12.55 4.68
CA ASP A 134 -30.38 -13.95 5.11
C ASP A 134 -29.29 -14.86 4.51
N ILE A 135 -28.74 -14.48 3.35
CA ILE A 135 -27.69 -15.25 2.66
C ILE A 135 -26.30 -14.74 3.06
N PHE A 136 -26.13 -13.41 3.12
CA PHE A 136 -24.82 -12.77 3.30
C PHE A 136 -24.60 -12.20 4.71
N GLY A 137 -25.50 -12.47 5.68
CA GLY A 137 -25.42 -11.89 7.03
C GLY A 137 -24.13 -12.23 7.82
N GLY A 138 -23.38 -13.25 7.39
CA GLY A 138 -22.12 -13.65 8.01
C GLY A 138 -20.88 -12.95 7.44
N VAL A 139 -20.97 -12.24 6.30
CA VAL A 139 -19.83 -11.60 5.67
C VAL A 139 -19.67 -10.16 6.14
N ARG A 140 -18.43 -9.65 6.13
CA ARG A 140 -18.15 -8.25 6.45
C ARG A 140 -18.63 -7.32 5.31
N SER A 141 -19.22 -6.20 5.69
CA SER A 141 -19.64 -5.17 4.74
C SER A 141 -18.43 -4.49 4.11
N VAL A 142 -18.29 -4.58 2.79
CA VAL A 142 -17.18 -3.98 2.02
C VAL A 142 -17.74 -3.14 0.88
N ALA A 143 -17.28 -1.90 0.79
CA ALA A 143 -17.47 -1.02 -0.36
C ALA A 143 -16.11 -0.73 -0.99
N SER A 144 -16.08 -0.45 -2.29
CA SER A 144 -14.84 -0.10 -2.98
C SER A 144 -15.06 1.03 -3.98
N VAL A 145 -14.02 1.86 -4.18
CA VAL A 145 -14.00 2.95 -5.15
C VAL A 145 -12.60 3.13 -5.72
N SER A 146 -12.50 3.41 -7.03
CA SER A 146 -11.29 3.98 -7.63
C SER A 146 -11.43 5.50 -7.62
N ALA A 147 -10.52 6.18 -6.91
CA ALA A 147 -10.60 7.64 -6.73
C ALA A 147 -10.05 8.42 -7.93
N GLU A 148 -9.25 7.75 -8.79
CA GLU A 148 -8.57 8.35 -9.94
C GLU A 148 -7.70 9.57 -9.56
N VAL A 149 -7.14 10.25 -10.53
CA VAL A 149 -6.31 11.44 -10.35
C VAL A 149 -7.01 12.70 -10.85
N LEU A 150 -6.60 13.85 -10.34
CA LEU A 150 -7.13 15.17 -10.72
C LEU A 150 -7.16 15.38 -12.25
N GLY A 151 -6.12 14.93 -12.96
CA GLY A 151 -6.02 15.09 -14.41
C GLY A 151 -7.10 14.34 -15.20
N ASN A 152 -7.68 13.27 -14.62
CA ASN A 152 -8.73 12.49 -15.26
C ASN A 152 -10.14 12.98 -14.88
N THR A 153 -10.32 13.44 -13.66
CA THR A 153 -11.63 13.71 -13.07
C THR A 153 -11.93 15.19 -12.88
N GLY A 154 -10.90 16.04 -12.79
CA GLY A 154 -11.04 17.43 -12.38
C GLY A 154 -11.28 17.59 -10.87
N ILE A 155 -11.22 16.50 -10.09
CA ILE A 155 -11.46 16.46 -8.65
C ILE A 155 -10.25 15.81 -7.97
N GLU A 156 -9.78 16.37 -6.86
CA GLU A 156 -8.71 15.75 -6.09
C GLU A 156 -9.17 14.40 -5.52
N SER A 157 -8.32 13.38 -5.59
CA SER A 157 -8.63 12.04 -5.06
C SER A 157 -9.05 12.05 -3.59
N GLY A 158 -8.46 12.93 -2.79
CA GLY A 158 -8.84 13.14 -1.39
C GLY A 158 -10.26 13.69 -1.21
N GLU A 159 -10.74 14.54 -2.11
CA GLU A 159 -12.13 15.04 -2.10
C GLU A 159 -13.11 13.94 -2.45
N VAL A 160 -12.78 13.11 -3.45
CA VAL A 160 -13.59 11.94 -3.83
C VAL A 160 -13.72 11.00 -2.64
N VAL A 161 -12.60 10.62 -2.01
CA VAL A 161 -12.59 9.71 -0.86
C VAL A 161 -13.38 10.27 0.31
N ARG A 162 -13.22 11.56 0.64
CA ARG A 162 -13.97 12.23 1.71
C ARG A 162 -15.48 12.20 1.43
N GLY A 163 -15.90 12.51 0.20
CA GLY A 163 -17.30 12.45 -0.20
C GLY A 163 -17.90 11.05 -0.08
N VAL A 164 -17.13 10.02 -0.50
CA VAL A 164 -17.54 8.62 -0.37
C VAL A 164 -17.63 8.21 1.11
N CYS A 165 -16.66 8.62 1.96
CA CYS A 165 -16.70 8.34 3.40
C CYS A 165 -17.97 8.92 4.05
N GLN A 166 -18.39 10.12 3.68
CA GLN A 166 -19.64 10.73 4.19
C GLN A 166 -20.88 9.90 3.83
N CYS A 167 -20.91 9.30 2.63
CA CYS A 167 -22.03 8.48 2.15
C CYS A 167 -22.01 7.05 2.73
N VAL A 168 -20.83 6.42 2.76
CA VAL A 168 -20.65 5.03 3.18
C VAL A 168 -20.62 4.89 4.68
N ARG A 169 -20.01 5.86 5.38
CA ARG A 169 -19.71 5.88 6.82
C ARG A 169 -18.94 4.63 7.25
N PRO A 170 -17.75 4.42 6.69
CA PRO A 170 -16.95 3.24 6.99
C PRO A 170 -16.33 3.35 8.40
N CYS A 171 -16.06 2.22 9.04
CA CYS A 171 -15.25 2.18 10.25
C CYS A 171 -13.74 2.27 9.98
N CYS A 172 -13.33 2.05 8.73
CA CYS A 172 -11.94 2.12 8.30
C CYS A 172 -11.86 2.30 6.78
N VAL A 173 -10.82 2.97 6.33
CA VAL A 173 -10.43 3.05 4.91
C VAL A 173 -9.17 2.22 4.69
N ILE A 174 -9.16 1.34 3.68
CA ILE A 174 -7.95 0.70 3.17
C ILE A 174 -7.62 1.38 1.84
N ALA A 175 -6.56 2.19 1.82
CA ALA A 175 -6.12 2.92 0.63
C ALA A 175 -4.95 2.19 -0.03
N VAL A 176 -5.07 1.89 -1.33
CA VAL A 176 -4.04 1.19 -2.10
C VAL A 176 -3.49 2.09 -3.18
N ASP A 177 -2.16 2.20 -3.26
CA ASP A 177 -1.45 3.07 -4.20
C ASP A 177 -0.19 2.41 -4.76
N ALA A 178 0.33 2.95 -5.85
CA ALA A 178 1.67 2.67 -6.34
C ALA A 178 2.70 3.51 -5.57
N LEU A 179 3.83 2.92 -5.21
CA LEU A 179 4.89 3.56 -4.46
C LEU A 179 6.15 3.72 -5.32
N ALA A 180 7.05 4.60 -4.87
CA ALA A 180 8.42 4.66 -5.35
C ALA A 180 9.36 3.96 -4.36
N CYS A 181 10.30 3.15 -4.85
CA CYS A 181 11.40 2.62 -4.05
C CYS A 181 12.74 3.22 -4.47
N ARG A 182 13.74 3.02 -3.61
CA ARG A 182 15.14 3.30 -3.91
C ARG A 182 15.81 2.07 -4.55
N SER A 183 15.62 0.91 -3.93
CA SER A 183 16.29 -0.32 -4.33
C SER A 183 15.54 -1.04 -5.45
N VAL A 184 16.26 -1.35 -6.54
CA VAL A 184 15.72 -2.16 -7.66
C VAL A 184 15.24 -3.53 -7.19
N HIS A 185 15.87 -4.09 -6.15
CA HIS A 185 15.50 -5.40 -5.61
C HIS A 185 14.10 -5.41 -4.97
N ARG A 186 13.57 -4.23 -4.57
CA ARG A 186 12.23 -4.08 -4.01
C ARG A 186 11.18 -3.70 -5.05
N LEU A 187 11.63 -3.35 -6.24
CA LEU A 187 10.74 -2.94 -7.34
C LEU A 187 9.85 -4.10 -7.76
N CYS A 188 8.53 -3.94 -7.62
CA CYS A 188 7.51 -4.96 -7.90
C CYS A 188 7.72 -6.29 -7.15
N SER A 189 8.36 -6.28 -5.98
CA SER A 189 8.63 -7.48 -5.17
C SER A 189 8.32 -7.30 -3.69
N THR A 190 7.79 -6.14 -3.28
CA THR A 190 7.41 -5.88 -1.90
C THR A 190 6.03 -5.25 -1.80
N VAL A 191 5.34 -5.53 -0.69
CA VAL A 191 4.08 -4.87 -0.30
C VAL A 191 4.32 -4.17 1.03
N GLN A 192 4.07 -2.87 1.10
CA GLN A 192 4.08 -2.13 2.37
C GLN A 192 2.66 -1.94 2.87
N ILE A 193 2.41 -2.23 4.16
CA ILE A 193 1.15 -1.98 4.88
C ILE A 193 1.45 -1.04 6.04
N SER A 194 0.63 0.00 6.23
CA SER A 194 0.85 0.99 7.29
C SER A 194 -0.47 1.55 7.83
N ASN A 195 -0.48 1.96 9.10
CA ASN A 195 -1.56 2.75 9.69
C ASN A 195 -1.23 4.26 9.82
N ALA A 196 -0.16 4.69 9.17
CA ALA A 196 0.27 6.09 9.20
C ALA A 196 -0.44 6.99 8.17
N GLY A 197 -1.37 6.43 7.39
CA GLY A 197 -1.98 7.10 6.26
C GLY A 197 -1.11 7.08 5.00
N ILE A 198 -1.58 7.74 3.94
CA ILE A 198 -0.90 7.85 2.66
C ILE A 198 -1.12 9.22 2.03
N THR A 199 -0.09 9.76 1.40
CA THR A 199 -0.16 10.97 0.58
C THR A 199 -0.06 10.57 -0.90
N PRO A 200 -1.17 10.55 -1.66
CA PRO A 200 -1.16 10.15 -3.05
C PRO A 200 -0.18 10.98 -3.87
N GLY A 201 0.63 10.32 -4.71
CA GLY A 201 1.61 10.97 -5.56
C GLY A 201 2.84 11.51 -4.84
N SER A 202 3.09 11.20 -3.57
CA SER A 202 4.32 11.59 -2.85
C SER A 202 5.56 11.08 -3.55
N GLY A 203 5.52 9.84 -4.03
CA GLY A 203 6.60 9.20 -4.77
C GLY A 203 7.01 9.92 -6.08
N VAL A 204 6.13 10.74 -6.64
CA VAL A 204 6.41 11.57 -7.84
C VAL A 204 6.40 13.06 -7.58
N GLY A 205 6.37 13.49 -6.30
CA GLY A 205 6.49 14.91 -5.90
C GLY A 205 5.19 15.69 -5.87
N ASN A 206 4.05 15.02 -5.96
CA ASN A 206 2.73 15.63 -5.82
C ASN A 206 2.23 15.51 -4.37
N HIS A 207 2.58 16.46 -3.52
CA HIS A 207 2.07 16.51 -2.14
C HIS A 207 0.78 17.33 -2.09
N ARG A 208 -0.40 16.70 -2.24
CA ARG A 208 -1.65 17.46 -2.30
C ARG A 208 -2.56 17.24 -1.10
N PHE A 209 -2.92 16.01 -0.79
CA PHE A 209 -3.84 15.69 0.28
C PHE A 209 -3.46 14.36 0.93
N THR A 210 -3.25 14.37 2.23
CA THR A 210 -2.95 13.13 2.99
C THR A 210 -4.26 12.45 3.38
N LEU A 211 -4.38 11.17 3.06
CA LEU A 211 -5.44 10.30 3.55
C LEU A 211 -4.97 9.69 4.86
N ASP A 212 -5.43 10.23 5.97
CA ASP A 212 -5.14 9.78 7.32
C ASP A 212 -6.39 9.90 8.22
N GLU A 213 -6.29 9.45 9.46
CA GLU A 213 -7.38 9.52 10.42
C GLU A 213 -7.80 10.97 10.72
N ALA A 214 -6.85 11.91 10.73
CA ALA A 214 -7.15 13.32 10.99
C ALA A 214 -7.97 13.95 9.86
N SER A 215 -7.72 13.57 8.61
CA SER A 215 -8.39 14.11 7.43
C SER A 215 -9.75 13.46 7.13
N LEU A 216 -9.91 12.17 7.46
CA LEU A 216 -11.12 11.39 7.14
C LEU A 216 -12.02 11.13 8.37
N GLY A 217 -11.52 11.29 9.59
CA GLY A 217 -12.23 11.01 10.83
C GLY A 217 -12.41 9.51 11.14
N VAL A 218 -11.72 8.64 10.39
CA VAL A 218 -11.71 7.19 10.56
C VAL A 218 -10.30 6.66 10.34
N PRO A 219 -9.91 5.53 10.97
CA PRO A 219 -8.61 4.90 10.74
C PRO A 219 -8.35 4.65 9.25
N VAL A 220 -7.13 4.92 8.81
CA VAL A 220 -6.66 4.66 7.43
C VAL A 220 -5.54 3.65 7.46
N ILE A 221 -5.71 2.57 6.72
CA ILE A 221 -4.67 1.59 6.46
C ILE A 221 -4.19 1.82 5.02
N ALA A 222 -2.94 2.20 4.87
CA ALA A 222 -2.30 2.36 3.57
C ALA A 222 -1.64 1.05 3.16
N MET A 223 -1.83 0.67 1.91
CA MET A 223 -1.12 -0.45 1.27
C MET A 223 -0.50 0.03 -0.03
N GLY A 224 0.69 -0.44 -0.35
CA GLY A 224 1.31 -0.04 -1.60
C GLY A 224 2.41 -0.97 -2.06
N VAL A 225 2.67 -0.89 -3.37
CA VAL A 225 3.71 -1.64 -4.06
C VAL A 225 4.62 -0.68 -4.79
N PRO A 226 5.95 -0.77 -4.63
CA PRO A 226 6.86 0.01 -5.44
C PRO A 226 6.85 -0.48 -6.89
N THR A 227 6.43 0.40 -7.79
CA THR A 227 6.35 0.16 -9.24
C THR A 227 7.35 0.97 -10.04
N VAL A 228 7.96 1.96 -9.39
CA VAL A 228 8.93 2.87 -10.01
C VAL A 228 10.11 3.13 -9.09
N VAL A 229 11.24 3.47 -9.71
CA VAL A 229 12.46 3.97 -9.06
C VAL A 229 12.84 5.30 -9.74
N ASP A 230 13.27 6.27 -8.94
CA ASP A 230 13.79 7.53 -9.46
C ASP A 230 15.13 7.30 -10.17
N ALA A 231 15.27 7.80 -11.41
CA ALA A 231 16.47 7.54 -12.22
C ALA A 231 17.75 8.10 -11.58
N ALA A 232 17.69 9.25 -10.90
CA ALA A 232 18.84 9.81 -10.22
C ALA A 232 19.23 8.95 -8.99
N THR A 233 18.25 8.41 -8.29
CA THR A 233 18.46 7.46 -7.19
C THR A 233 19.09 6.16 -7.72
N LEU A 234 18.55 5.60 -8.81
CA LEU A 234 19.09 4.41 -9.46
C LEU A 234 20.55 4.63 -9.91
N CYS A 235 20.85 5.75 -10.56
CA CYS A 235 22.20 6.08 -10.98
C CYS A 235 23.15 6.22 -9.78
N ALA A 236 22.70 6.78 -8.67
CA ALA A 236 23.51 6.92 -7.46
C ALA A 236 23.82 5.57 -6.80
N ASP A 237 22.89 4.62 -6.84
CA ASP A 237 23.07 3.29 -6.27
C ASP A 237 23.97 2.38 -7.16
N LEU A 238 23.95 2.59 -8.48
CA LEU A 238 24.77 1.81 -9.42
C LEU A 238 26.18 2.40 -9.63
N SER A 239 26.43 3.64 -9.23
CA SER A 239 27.71 4.34 -9.46
C SER A 239 28.57 4.33 -8.21
N GLU A 240 29.74 3.67 -8.26
CA GLU A 240 30.75 3.75 -7.21
C GLU A 240 31.47 5.11 -7.16
N THR A 241 31.41 5.91 -8.24
CA THR A 241 32.24 7.11 -8.44
C THR A 241 31.50 8.31 -8.92
N HIS A 242 30.74 9.05 -8.67
CA HIS A 242 29.98 10.21 -9.17
C HIS A 242 28.75 9.83 -9.99
N ALA A 243 27.59 10.07 -9.40
CA ALA A 243 26.33 9.92 -10.09
C ALA A 243 26.29 10.86 -11.32
N PRO A 244 26.08 10.33 -12.54
CA PRO A 244 25.80 11.18 -13.69
C PRO A 244 24.61 12.08 -13.40
N SER A 245 24.58 13.29 -13.98
CA SER A 245 23.43 14.18 -13.85
C SER A 245 22.25 13.61 -14.64
N CYS A 246 21.49 12.71 -14.02
CA CYS A 246 20.22 12.24 -14.57
C CYS A 246 19.15 13.31 -14.40
N SER A 247 18.18 13.36 -15.32
CA SER A 247 17.03 14.24 -15.18
C SER A 247 16.26 13.87 -13.90
N PRO A 248 15.97 14.85 -13.03
CA PRO A 248 15.24 14.59 -11.77
C PRO A 248 13.76 14.21 -11.98
N GLU A 249 13.28 14.20 -13.21
CA GLU A 249 11.89 13.93 -13.58
C GLU A 249 11.70 12.54 -14.21
N LEU A 250 12.79 11.79 -14.42
CA LEU A 250 12.71 10.47 -15.04
C LEU A 250 12.49 9.38 -13.99
N MET A 251 11.40 8.62 -14.16
CA MET A 251 11.09 7.43 -13.38
C MET A 251 11.34 6.17 -14.21
N VAL A 252 11.89 5.16 -13.60
CA VAL A 252 12.22 3.87 -14.23
C VAL A 252 11.31 2.80 -13.69
N THR A 253 10.81 1.94 -14.56
CA THR A 253 9.92 0.82 -14.24
C THR A 253 10.39 -0.45 -14.97
N PRO A 254 10.05 -1.67 -14.50
CA PRO A 254 10.38 -2.90 -15.20
C PRO A 254 9.78 -2.97 -16.61
N ARG A 255 10.46 -3.68 -17.50
CA ARG A 255 9.98 -3.87 -18.89
C ARG A 255 8.64 -4.60 -18.96
N ASP A 256 8.39 -5.51 -18.00
CA ASP A 256 7.20 -6.34 -17.87
C ASP A 256 6.17 -5.76 -16.88
N ILE A 257 6.15 -4.43 -16.72
CA ILE A 257 5.32 -3.73 -15.74
C ILE A 257 3.84 -4.07 -15.87
N ASP A 258 3.33 -4.27 -17.07
CA ASP A 258 1.91 -4.61 -17.30
C ASP A 258 1.55 -5.93 -16.61
N GLN A 259 2.39 -6.94 -16.77
CA GLN A 259 2.22 -8.24 -16.13
C GLN A 259 2.38 -8.13 -14.61
N LYS A 260 3.38 -7.38 -14.16
CA LYS A 260 3.64 -7.15 -12.73
C LYS A 260 2.47 -6.46 -12.04
N VAL A 261 1.94 -5.40 -12.62
CA VAL A 261 0.78 -4.67 -12.09
C VAL A 261 -0.44 -5.58 -12.02
N SER A 262 -0.71 -6.36 -13.07
CA SER A 262 -1.83 -7.31 -13.08
C SER A 262 -1.71 -8.37 -11.98
N GLN A 263 -0.53 -8.96 -11.79
CA GLN A 263 -0.30 -9.99 -10.78
C GLN A 263 -0.36 -9.42 -9.35
N LEU A 264 0.33 -8.30 -9.11
CA LEU A 264 0.41 -7.68 -7.79
C LEU A 264 -0.92 -7.09 -7.33
N SER A 265 -1.69 -6.49 -8.25
CA SER A 265 -3.02 -5.98 -7.90
C SER A 265 -3.98 -7.11 -7.55
N LYS A 266 -3.93 -8.24 -8.26
CA LYS A 266 -4.72 -9.43 -7.91
C LYS A 266 -4.31 -9.98 -6.54
N LEU A 267 -3.00 -10.09 -6.28
CA LEU A 267 -2.45 -10.52 -5.00
C LEU A 267 -2.92 -9.65 -3.83
N ILE A 268 -2.80 -8.32 -3.96
CA ILE A 268 -3.23 -7.38 -2.91
C ILE A 268 -4.73 -7.47 -2.69
N ALA A 269 -5.53 -7.47 -3.77
CA ALA A 269 -6.97 -7.58 -3.66
C ALA A 269 -7.40 -8.85 -2.94
N TYR A 270 -6.79 -10.00 -3.28
CA TYR A 270 -7.09 -11.27 -2.62
C TYR A 270 -6.62 -11.27 -1.15
N GLY A 271 -5.46 -10.68 -0.87
CA GLY A 271 -5.01 -10.47 0.52
C GLY A 271 -6.01 -9.63 1.33
N ILE A 272 -6.53 -8.55 0.77
CA ILE A 272 -7.56 -7.72 1.39
C ILE A 272 -8.86 -8.52 1.57
N ASN A 273 -9.31 -9.22 0.53
CA ASN A 273 -10.53 -10.03 0.59
C ASN A 273 -10.44 -11.10 1.69
N LEU A 274 -9.33 -11.86 1.75
CA LEU A 274 -9.08 -12.89 2.79
C LEU A 274 -8.93 -12.29 4.19
N ALA A 275 -8.43 -11.07 4.31
CA ALA A 275 -8.33 -10.39 5.61
C ALA A 275 -9.70 -9.94 6.11
N LEU A 276 -10.56 -9.46 5.22
CA LEU A 276 -11.90 -8.96 5.52
C LEU A 276 -12.94 -10.08 5.63
N GLN A 277 -12.74 -11.20 4.91
CA GLN A 277 -13.62 -12.36 4.87
C GLN A 277 -12.81 -13.62 5.23
N PRO A 278 -12.45 -13.83 6.52
CA PRO A 278 -11.52 -14.88 6.93
C PRO A 278 -12.03 -16.31 6.72
N GLU A 279 -13.33 -16.48 6.54
CA GLU A 279 -13.96 -17.79 6.29
C GLU A 279 -13.95 -18.19 4.80
N MET A 280 -13.55 -17.27 3.90
CA MET A 280 -13.55 -17.52 2.46
C MET A 280 -12.19 -18.03 1.98
N THR A 281 -12.25 -18.89 0.97
CA THR A 281 -11.09 -19.39 0.23
C THR A 281 -10.88 -18.56 -1.06
N ILE A 282 -9.69 -18.69 -1.67
CA ILE A 282 -9.41 -18.04 -2.96
C ILE A 282 -10.31 -18.60 -4.07
N ASP A 283 -10.57 -19.91 -4.08
CA ASP A 283 -11.43 -20.55 -5.08
C ASP A 283 -12.87 -20.00 -5.01
N GLU A 284 -13.41 -19.79 -3.81
CA GLU A 284 -14.70 -19.15 -3.61
C GLU A 284 -14.71 -17.69 -4.06
N LEU A 285 -13.63 -16.95 -3.79
CA LEU A 285 -13.49 -15.57 -4.27
C LEU A 285 -13.44 -15.50 -5.79
N GLU A 286 -12.72 -16.40 -6.45
CA GLU A 286 -12.66 -16.47 -7.93
C GLU A 286 -14.03 -16.74 -8.55
N LEU A 287 -14.83 -17.62 -7.95
CA LEU A 287 -16.20 -17.88 -8.41
C LEU A 287 -17.16 -16.70 -8.24
N LEU A 288 -16.91 -15.83 -7.25
CA LEU A 288 -17.78 -14.69 -6.96
C LEU A 288 -17.38 -13.40 -7.70
N LEU A 289 -16.13 -13.31 -8.16
CA LEU A 289 -15.58 -12.14 -8.85
C LEU A 289 -15.70 -12.24 -10.38
N HIS A 290 -15.92 -13.44 -10.92
CA HIS A 290 -16.01 -13.76 -12.36
C HIS A 290 -17.27 -14.55 -12.67
#